data_7a91db87d5d105ca9d3c5b4cb702581a
#
_entry.id   7a91db87d5d105ca9d3c5b4cb702581a
#
_cell.length_a   1.000
_cell.length_b   1.000
_cell.length_c   1.000
_cell.angle_alpha   90.00
_cell.angle_beta   90.00
_cell.angle_gamma   90.00
#
_symmetry.space_group_name_H-M   'P 1'
#
loop_
_entity.id
_entity.type
_entity.pdbx_description
1 polymer ?
#
loop_
_entity_poly.entity_id
_entity_poly.type
_entity_poly.pdbx_seq_one_letter_code
_entity_poly.pdbx_strand_id
1 'polypeptide(L)'
;MLTVLDTCYLLLRGWGDAVRHPLNHAMSQSSSISIKCPSCGREQEFTTWSSINVSLNPEKKNELRNGSLNRFTCESCSESSEVNYPVLYHDPDKKFMVWLNGEDADIRGLMAGDFLDEYHLRLVNSRNHLVEKTHVLEMGLDDRLLELFKVSMRMGDKSIPEGDLLFAGVGSGQNDLKELQFAVVSEKETKFIGAGFKAFEEFAVTFQPMLEAEPLEAAKWVQVDQAYAKALLQRHLPQNSD
;
A
#
# COMPACT_ATOMS: atom_id res chain seq x y z
N MET A 1 -30.48 -2.38 8.62
CA MET A 1 -29.37 -3.30 8.38
C MET A 1 -28.12 -2.43 8.39
N LEU A 2 -27.54 -2.22 9.57
CA LEU A 2 -26.30 -1.47 9.74
C LEU A 2 -25.16 -2.42 9.38
N THR A 3 -24.32 -2.02 8.43
CA THR A 3 -23.19 -2.81 7.95
C THR A 3 -22.14 -2.90 9.05
N VAL A 4 -21.47 -4.06 9.17
CA VAL A 4 -20.46 -4.44 10.16
C VAL A 4 -19.26 -3.45 10.20
N LEU A 5 -19.13 -2.56 9.23
CA LEU A 5 -18.09 -1.54 9.12
C LEU A 5 -18.21 -0.42 10.18
N ASP A 6 -19.42 -0.10 10.67
CA ASP A 6 -19.62 1.05 11.56
C ASP A 6 -19.23 0.78 13.02
N THR A 7 -19.13 -0.48 13.44
CA THR A 7 -18.90 -0.80 14.86
C THR A 7 -17.41 -0.83 15.24
N CYS A 8 -16.51 -1.07 14.27
CA CYS A 8 -15.07 -1.09 14.53
C CYS A 8 -14.45 0.33 14.59
N TYR A 9 -15.10 1.32 13.96
CA TYR A 9 -14.60 2.71 13.86
C TYR A 9 -14.68 3.48 15.19
N LEU A 10 -15.59 3.09 16.09
CA LEU A 10 -15.83 3.82 17.35
C LEU A 10 -14.81 3.51 18.46
N LEU A 11 -14.04 2.42 18.36
CA LEU A 11 -13.08 2.00 19.40
C LEU A 11 -11.68 2.61 19.24
N LEU A 12 -11.40 3.31 18.13
CA LEU A 12 -10.06 3.80 17.82
C LEU A 12 -9.77 5.25 18.27
N ARG A 13 -10.68 5.89 19.02
CA ARG A 13 -10.51 7.28 19.51
C ARG A 13 -9.34 7.50 20.48
N GLY A 14 -8.69 6.44 20.95
CA GLY A 14 -7.53 6.50 21.85
C GLY A 14 -6.14 6.53 21.18
N TRP A 15 -6.09 6.47 19.86
CA TRP A 15 -4.83 6.24 19.12
C TRP A 15 -4.00 7.50 18.86
N GLY A 16 -4.54 8.67 19.12
CA GLY A 16 -3.87 9.95 18.83
C GLY A 16 -2.55 10.20 19.58
N ASP A 17 -2.30 9.51 20.68
CA ASP A 17 -1.14 9.79 21.55
C ASP A 17 0.05 8.85 21.35
N ALA A 18 -0.14 7.68 20.78
CA ALA A 18 0.95 6.69 20.57
C ALA A 18 1.93 7.07 19.44
N VAL A 19 1.54 7.97 18.55
CA VAL A 19 2.31 8.34 17.35
C VAL A 19 3.15 9.62 17.55
N ARG A 20 3.13 10.23 18.73
CA ARG A 20 3.71 11.58 18.96
C ARG A 20 5.20 11.64 19.32
N HIS A 21 5.92 10.51 19.36
CA HIS A 21 7.36 10.52 19.66
C HIS A 21 8.20 10.24 18.43
N PRO A 22 9.03 11.19 17.95
CA PRO A 22 9.85 11.01 16.74
C PRO A 22 10.88 9.88 16.82
N LEU A 23 11.25 9.40 18.01
CA LEU A 23 12.17 8.28 18.21
C LEU A 23 11.49 6.89 18.16
N ASN A 24 10.17 6.84 18.18
CA ASN A 24 9.44 5.56 18.24
C ASN A 24 9.28 4.86 16.89
N HIS A 25 9.50 5.55 15.77
CA HIS A 25 9.30 4.97 14.44
C HIS A 25 10.47 4.11 13.95
N ALA A 26 11.62 4.17 14.62
CA ALA A 26 12.74 3.26 14.37
C ALA A 26 12.46 1.83 14.88
N MET A 27 11.44 1.64 15.71
CA MET A 27 11.11 0.36 16.36
C MET A 27 9.73 -0.12 15.94
N SER A 28 9.55 -1.44 15.92
CA SER A 28 8.21 -2.03 15.82
C SER A 28 7.43 -1.79 17.11
N GLN A 29 6.16 -1.39 16.96
CA GLN A 29 5.28 -1.13 18.10
C GLN A 29 3.97 -1.90 17.94
N SER A 30 3.61 -2.67 18.94
CA SER A 30 2.35 -3.38 19.01
C SER A 30 1.58 -3.05 20.28
N SER A 31 0.26 -3.20 20.21
CA SER A 31 -0.63 -3.12 21.35
C SER A 31 -1.69 -4.21 21.28
N SER A 32 -2.24 -4.59 22.42
CA SER A 32 -3.37 -5.51 22.49
C SER A 32 -4.67 -4.72 22.62
N ILE A 33 -5.67 -5.10 21.83
CA ILE A 33 -7.03 -4.58 21.90
C ILE A 33 -8.01 -5.73 22.11
N SER A 34 -9.09 -5.50 22.85
CA SER A 34 -10.18 -6.48 22.96
C SER A 34 -11.13 -6.36 21.79
N ILE A 35 -11.36 -7.46 21.07
CA ILE A 35 -12.29 -7.54 19.94
C ILE A 35 -13.44 -8.46 20.31
N LYS A 36 -14.67 -7.99 20.07
CA LYS A 36 -15.88 -8.79 20.19
C LYS A 36 -16.18 -9.47 18.87
N CYS A 37 -16.22 -10.81 18.88
CA CYS A 37 -16.57 -11.59 17.69
C CYS A 37 -17.94 -11.21 17.15
N PRO A 38 -18.08 -10.84 15.87
CA PRO A 38 -19.38 -10.43 15.29
C PRO A 38 -20.38 -11.59 15.21
N SER A 39 -19.90 -12.83 15.19
CA SER A 39 -20.75 -14.02 15.06
C SER A 39 -21.27 -14.55 16.40
N CYS A 40 -20.38 -14.75 17.39
CA CYS A 40 -20.77 -15.38 18.66
C CYS A 40 -20.73 -14.43 19.87
N GLY A 41 -20.28 -13.18 19.70
CA GLY A 41 -20.21 -12.18 20.75
C GLY A 41 -19.08 -12.37 21.77
N ARG A 42 -18.22 -13.41 21.65
CA ARG A 42 -17.10 -13.62 22.54
C ARG A 42 -16.06 -12.53 22.37
N GLU A 43 -15.54 -12.01 23.48
CA GLU A 43 -14.44 -11.08 23.51
C GLU A 43 -13.12 -11.85 23.60
N GLN A 44 -12.11 -11.43 22.84
CA GLN A 44 -10.75 -11.93 22.90
C GLN A 44 -9.74 -10.86 22.53
N GLU A 45 -8.51 -11.02 22.99
CA GLU A 45 -7.40 -10.13 22.69
C GLU A 45 -6.93 -10.30 21.24
N PHE A 46 -6.60 -9.16 20.60
CA PHE A 46 -6.02 -9.10 19.27
C PHE A 46 -4.85 -8.13 19.28
N THR A 47 -3.71 -8.56 18.72
CA THR A 47 -2.52 -7.72 18.63
C THR A 47 -2.57 -6.86 17.38
N THR A 48 -2.53 -5.55 17.55
CA THR A 48 -2.37 -4.57 16.48
C THR A 48 -0.94 -4.03 16.45
N TRP A 49 -0.49 -3.58 15.28
CA TRP A 49 0.85 -3.02 15.06
C TRP A 49 0.73 -1.60 14.54
N SER A 50 1.08 -0.60 15.36
CA SER A 50 1.10 0.80 14.92
C SER A 50 2.30 1.10 14.01
N SER A 51 3.42 0.41 14.23
CA SER A 51 4.56 0.43 13.33
C SER A 51 5.25 -0.92 13.24
N ILE A 52 5.82 -1.21 12.08
CA ILE A 52 6.59 -2.42 11.78
C ILE A 52 7.91 -2.00 11.15
N ASN A 53 9.02 -2.30 11.82
CA ASN A 53 10.35 -2.22 11.24
C ASN A 53 10.78 -3.63 10.82
N VAL A 54 10.91 -3.85 9.51
CA VAL A 54 11.16 -5.21 8.98
C VAL A 54 12.56 -5.72 9.18
N SER A 55 13.53 -4.86 9.51
CA SER A 55 14.86 -5.31 9.93
C SER A 55 14.85 -5.87 11.34
N LEU A 56 13.89 -5.47 12.19
CA LEU A 56 13.71 -5.99 13.55
C LEU A 56 12.72 -7.16 13.59
N ASN A 57 11.69 -7.12 12.75
CA ASN A 57 10.61 -8.10 12.68
C ASN A 57 10.38 -8.58 11.24
N PRO A 58 11.33 -9.31 10.63
CA PRO A 58 11.24 -9.73 9.24
C PRO A 58 10.05 -10.66 8.93
N GLU A 59 9.56 -11.40 9.92
CA GLU A 59 8.37 -12.24 9.79
C GLU A 59 7.11 -11.44 9.47
N LYS A 60 7.01 -10.20 9.95
CA LYS A 60 5.85 -9.31 9.72
C LYS A 60 5.64 -8.97 8.25
N LYS A 61 6.70 -9.00 7.47
CA LYS A 61 6.62 -8.86 6.02
C LYS A 61 5.74 -9.94 5.38
N ASN A 62 5.93 -11.19 5.77
CA ASN A 62 5.12 -12.30 5.27
C ASN A 62 3.71 -12.27 5.85
N GLU A 63 3.55 -11.90 7.11
CA GLU A 63 2.24 -11.76 7.75
C GLU A 63 1.40 -10.65 7.09
N LEU A 64 2.03 -9.52 6.71
CA LEU A 64 1.36 -8.47 5.95
C LEU A 64 0.90 -9.00 4.59
N ARG A 65 1.78 -9.65 3.84
CA ARG A 65 1.51 -10.15 2.48
C ARG A 65 0.41 -11.20 2.44
N ASN A 66 0.44 -12.17 3.36
CA ASN A 66 -0.55 -13.25 3.39
C ASN A 66 -1.84 -12.87 4.14
N GLY A 67 -1.89 -11.68 4.74
CA GLY A 67 -3.06 -11.16 5.45
C GLY A 67 -3.23 -11.64 6.87
N SER A 68 -2.31 -12.43 7.41
CA SER A 68 -2.42 -12.91 8.79
C SER A 68 -2.22 -11.80 9.82
N LEU A 69 -1.47 -10.75 9.47
CA LEU A 69 -1.25 -9.58 10.33
C LEU A 69 -2.55 -8.91 10.80
N ASN A 70 -3.54 -8.87 9.91
CA ASN A 70 -4.81 -8.19 10.13
C ASN A 70 -5.99 -9.16 10.31
N ARG A 71 -5.73 -10.44 10.37
CA ARG A 71 -6.78 -11.46 10.47
C ARG A 71 -7.09 -11.80 11.91
N PHE A 72 -8.29 -11.42 12.35
CA PHE A 72 -8.87 -11.92 13.58
C PHE A 72 -9.54 -13.27 13.32
N THR A 73 -9.29 -14.26 14.16
CA THR A 73 -9.99 -15.55 14.12
C THR A 73 -10.49 -15.84 15.51
N CYS A 74 -11.80 -15.99 15.66
CA CYS A 74 -12.43 -16.26 16.93
C CYS A 74 -12.11 -17.67 17.42
N GLU A 75 -11.53 -17.79 18.61
CA GLU A 75 -11.20 -19.07 19.23
C GLU A 75 -12.43 -19.92 19.57
N SER A 76 -13.61 -19.29 19.72
CA SER A 76 -14.83 -19.99 20.14
C SER A 76 -15.63 -20.56 18.96
N CYS A 77 -15.74 -19.83 17.84
CA CYS A 77 -16.57 -20.25 16.70
C CYS A 77 -15.80 -20.32 15.38
N SER A 78 -14.49 -20.06 15.40
CA SER A 78 -13.62 -20.07 14.22
C SER A 78 -13.99 -19.06 13.14
N GLU A 79 -14.91 -18.13 13.43
CA GLU A 79 -15.23 -17.02 12.51
C GLU A 79 -13.98 -16.15 12.32
N SER A 80 -13.71 -15.80 11.07
CA SER A 80 -12.56 -14.95 10.71
C SER A 80 -13.03 -13.65 10.08
N SER A 81 -12.43 -12.55 10.52
CA SER A 81 -12.66 -11.23 9.96
C SER A 81 -11.36 -10.45 9.80
N GLU A 82 -11.36 -9.45 8.94
CA GLU A 82 -10.24 -8.54 8.79
C GLU A 82 -10.41 -7.35 9.74
N VAL A 83 -9.33 -7.01 10.45
CA VAL A 83 -9.29 -5.84 11.34
C VAL A 83 -8.51 -4.74 10.65
N ASN A 84 -9.19 -3.64 10.34
CA ASN A 84 -8.58 -2.49 9.70
C ASN A 84 -8.09 -1.50 10.76
N TYR A 85 -6.80 -1.20 10.74
CA TYR A 85 -6.16 -0.23 11.62
C TYR A 85 -4.98 0.44 10.91
N PRO A 86 -4.61 1.67 11.29
CA PRO A 86 -3.42 2.33 10.74
C PRO A 86 -2.15 1.56 11.08
N VAL A 87 -1.26 1.42 10.11
CA VAL A 87 0.05 0.80 10.32
C VAL A 87 1.12 1.51 9.49
N LEU A 88 2.26 1.80 10.09
CA LEU A 88 3.45 2.29 9.43
C LEU A 88 4.39 1.11 9.15
N TYR A 89 4.61 0.83 7.88
CA TYR A 89 5.62 -0.13 7.44
C TYR A 89 6.92 0.59 7.15
N HIS A 90 8.03 0.15 7.75
CA HIS A 90 9.35 0.73 7.61
C HIS A 90 10.37 -0.32 7.20
N ASP A 91 11.02 -0.10 6.08
CA ASP A 91 12.19 -0.85 5.61
C ASP A 91 13.40 0.09 5.59
N PRO A 92 14.25 0.07 6.64
CA PRO A 92 15.40 0.96 6.73
C PRO A 92 16.51 0.59 5.75
N ASP A 93 16.64 -0.69 5.36
CA ASP A 93 17.67 -1.15 4.45
C ASP A 93 17.39 -0.67 3.02
N LYS A 94 16.13 -0.53 2.67
CA LYS A 94 15.64 -0.03 1.38
C LYS A 94 15.26 1.45 1.41
N LYS A 95 15.38 2.10 2.57
CA LYS A 95 15.08 3.52 2.80
C LYS A 95 13.67 3.92 2.32
N PHE A 96 12.66 3.18 2.75
CA PHE A 96 11.28 3.57 2.50
C PHE A 96 10.36 3.34 3.70
N MET A 97 9.30 4.11 3.73
CA MET A 97 8.18 3.93 4.64
C MET A 97 6.87 4.01 3.86
N VAL A 98 5.94 3.12 4.20
CA VAL A 98 4.58 3.15 3.66
C VAL A 98 3.60 3.19 4.81
N TRP A 99 2.76 4.21 4.84
CA TRP A 99 1.80 4.40 5.91
C TRP A 99 0.37 4.16 5.43
N LEU A 100 -0.25 3.14 5.98
CA LEU A 100 -1.68 2.94 5.88
C LEU A 100 -2.36 3.87 6.88
N ASN A 101 -3.00 4.90 6.34
CA ASN A 101 -3.62 5.93 7.13
C ASN A 101 -5.10 6.03 6.80
N GLY A 102 -5.93 6.08 7.82
CA GLY A 102 -7.31 6.52 7.64
C GLY A 102 -7.37 8.01 7.27
N GLU A 103 -8.47 8.44 6.72
CA GLU A 103 -8.68 9.79 6.16
C GLU A 103 -8.43 10.95 7.15
N ASP A 104 -8.42 10.68 8.46
CA ASP A 104 -8.37 11.69 9.52
C ASP A 104 -6.99 11.87 10.19
N ALA A 105 -5.94 11.17 9.76
CA ALA A 105 -4.66 11.29 10.45
C ALA A 105 -3.88 12.52 9.99
N ASP A 106 -3.61 13.43 10.92
CA ASP A 106 -2.70 14.56 10.68
C ASP A 106 -1.25 14.07 10.63
N ILE A 107 -0.76 13.91 9.41
CA ILE A 107 0.62 13.49 9.12
C ILE A 107 1.63 14.63 9.23
N ARG A 108 1.15 15.87 9.37
CA ARG A 108 2.01 17.06 9.53
C ARG A 108 2.60 17.09 10.94
N GLY A 109 3.83 16.74 11.07
CA GLY A 109 4.55 16.73 12.35
C GLY A 109 5.01 15.37 12.82
N LEU A 110 4.66 14.30 12.10
CA LEU A 110 5.01 12.93 12.50
C LEU A 110 6.48 12.58 12.32
N MET A 111 7.17 13.25 11.42
CA MET A 111 8.61 13.02 11.21
C MET A 111 9.27 14.26 10.60
N ALA A 112 9.98 15.01 11.42
CA ALA A 112 10.95 15.99 10.95
C ALA A 112 12.34 15.46 11.30
N GLY A 113 13.19 15.28 10.30
CA GLY A 113 14.58 14.90 10.53
C GLY A 113 15.33 14.72 9.21
N ASP A 114 16.54 15.23 9.13
CA ASP A 114 17.39 15.21 7.94
C ASP A 114 17.68 13.80 7.42
N PHE A 115 17.49 12.74 8.25
CA PHE A 115 17.68 11.36 7.83
C PHE A 115 16.62 10.86 6.85
N LEU A 116 15.46 11.55 6.76
CA LEU A 116 14.38 11.19 5.87
C LEU A 116 14.56 11.68 4.43
N ASP A 117 15.53 12.54 4.17
CA ASP A 117 15.76 13.11 2.83
C ASP A 117 16.05 12.04 1.77
N GLU A 118 16.56 10.90 2.19
CA GLU A 118 16.86 9.77 1.29
C GLU A 118 15.72 8.72 1.26
N TYR A 119 14.63 8.95 1.99
CA TYR A 119 13.55 7.99 2.11
C TYR A 119 12.43 8.22 1.11
N HIS A 120 11.89 7.13 0.58
CA HIS A 120 10.62 7.15 -0.12
C HIS A 120 9.48 7.05 0.90
N LEU A 121 8.75 8.14 1.10
CA LEU A 121 7.62 8.21 2.03
C LEU A 121 6.31 8.13 1.27
N ARG A 122 5.51 7.10 1.53
CA ARG A 122 4.26 6.84 0.79
C ARG A 122 3.06 6.72 1.71
N LEU A 123 1.96 7.33 1.29
CA LEU A 123 0.64 7.16 1.89
C LEU A 123 -0.19 6.19 1.06
N VAL A 124 -0.96 5.36 1.71
CA VAL A 124 -1.92 4.44 1.09
C VAL A 124 -3.21 4.38 1.90
N ASN A 125 -4.33 4.13 1.23
CA ASN A 125 -5.66 4.16 1.84
C ASN A 125 -6.27 2.76 2.06
N SER A 126 -5.59 1.71 1.60
CA SER A 126 -6.06 0.35 1.79
C SER A 126 -4.90 -0.61 2.05
N ARG A 127 -5.23 -1.73 2.69
CA ARG A 127 -4.27 -2.80 2.92
C ARG A 127 -3.69 -3.36 1.61
N ASN A 128 -4.51 -3.50 0.58
CA ASN A 128 -4.04 -3.98 -0.71
C ASN A 128 -2.99 -3.05 -1.32
N HIS A 129 -3.21 -1.73 -1.23
CA HIS A 129 -2.24 -0.73 -1.65
C HIS A 129 -0.99 -0.72 -0.76
N LEU A 130 -1.11 -1.00 0.56
CA LEU A 130 0.06 -1.16 1.44
C LEU A 130 0.92 -2.35 0.99
N VAL A 131 0.30 -3.50 0.75
CA VAL A 131 1.01 -4.70 0.27
C VAL A 131 1.65 -4.46 -1.09
N GLU A 132 0.92 -3.87 -2.03
CA GLU A 132 1.45 -3.52 -3.35
C GLU A 132 2.65 -2.58 -3.23
N LYS A 133 2.48 -1.46 -2.53
CA LYS A 133 3.49 -0.40 -2.46
C LYS A 133 4.78 -0.90 -1.79
N THR A 134 4.65 -1.65 -0.70
CA THR A 134 5.82 -2.28 -0.07
C THR A 134 6.53 -3.24 -1.02
N HIS A 135 5.79 -4.03 -1.78
CA HIS A 135 6.36 -4.97 -2.74
C HIS A 135 7.12 -4.26 -3.88
N VAL A 136 6.51 -3.21 -4.46
CA VAL A 136 7.12 -2.40 -5.52
C VAL A 136 8.46 -1.79 -5.05
N LEU A 137 8.45 -1.14 -3.88
CA LEU A 137 9.64 -0.47 -3.34
C LEU A 137 10.73 -1.46 -2.90
N GLU A 138 10.35 -2.61 -2.37
CA GLU A 138 11.29 -3.69 -2.04
C GLU A 138 12.01 -4.25 -3.28
N MET A 139 11.33 -4.28 -4.42
CA MET A 139 11.92 -4.69 -5.69
C MET A 139 12.78 -3.60 -6.34
N GLY A 140 12.84 -2.40 -5.75
CA GLY A 140 13.57 -1.25 -6.30
C GLY A 140 12.95 -0.67 -7.56
N LEU A 141 11.65 -0.89 -7.78
CA LEU A 141 10.91 -0.29 -8.89
C LEU A 141 10.45 1.12 -8.52
N ASP A 142 10.50 2.05 -9.50
CA ASP A 142 9.89 3.37 -9.33
C ASP A 142 8.36 3.22 -9.35
N ASP A 143 7.73 3.46 -8.22
CA ASP A 143 6.29 3.30 -8.06
C ASP A 143 5.47 4.31 -8.89
N ARG A 144 6.05 5.50 -9.20
CA ARG A 144 5.43 6.49 -10.08
C ARG A 144 5.34 5.95 -11.51
N LEU A 145 6.43 5.34 -11.96
CA LEU A 145 6.51 4.73 -13.29
C LEU A 145 5.54 3.56 -13.41
N LEU A 146 5.43 2.75 -12.37
CA LEU A 146 4.50 1.63 -12.35
C LEU A 146 3.04 2.09 -12.39
N GLU A 147 2.67 3.15 -11.67
CA GLU A 147 1.32 3.72 -11.72
C GLU A 147 1.00 4.30 -13.11
N LEU A 148 1.96 4.97 -13.76
CA LEU A 148 1.83 5.43 -15.13
C LEU A 148 1.61 4.26 -16.10
N PHE A 149 2.37 3.18 -15.93
CA PHE A 149 2.24 1.97 -16.73
C PHE A 149 0.86 1.33 -16.57
N LYS A 150 0.35 1.20 -15.34
CA LYS A 150 -1.01 0.72 -15.05
C LYS A 150 -2.09 1.56 -15.74
N VAL A 151 -1.95 2.89 -15.72
CA VAL A 151 -2.86 3.80 -16.45
C VAL A 151 -2.78 3.54 -17.96
N SER A 152 -1.56 3.43 -18.50
CA SER A 152 -1.34 3.14 -19.92
C SER A 152 -1.94 1.80 -20.35
N MET A 153 -1.77 0.75 -19.55
CA MET A 153 -2.40 -0.55 -19.79
C MET A 153 -3.93 -0.43 -19.94
N ARG A 154 -4.60 0.27 -19.02
CA ARG A 154 -6.05 0.47 -19.08
C ARG A 154 -6.50 1.35 -20.26
N MET A 155 -5.66 2.26 -20.70
CA MET A 155 -5.95 3.09 -21.90
C MET A 155 -5.84 2.25 -23.18
N GLY A 156 -4.83 1.39 -23.26
CA GLY A 156 -4.54 0.55 -24.41
C GLY A 156 -5.41 -0.69 -24.54
N ASP A 157 -5.81 -1.28 -23.41
CA ASP A 157 -6.63 -2.49 -23.39
C ASP A 157 -7.92 -2.31 -22.58
N LYS A 158 -9.03 -2.15 -23.30
CA LYS A 158 -10.37 -2.00 -22.68
C LYS A 158 -10.96 -3.30 -22.14
N SER A 159 -10.30 -4.44 -22.40
CA SER A 159 -10.72 -5.74 -21.85
C SER A 159 -10.27 -5.94 -20.39
N ILE A 160 -9.36 -5.11 -19.88
CA ILE A 160 -8.96 -5.13 -18.46
C ILE A 160 -10.18 -4.77 -17.60
N PRO A 161 -10.63 -5.68 -16.70
CA PRO A 161 -11.83 -5.47 -15.91
C PRO A 161 -11.74 -4.23 -15.02
N GLU A 162 -12.90 -3.71 -14.63
CA GLU A 162 -12.97 -2.68 -13.58
C GLU A 162 -12.53 -3.26 -12.23
N GLY A 163 -11.97 -2.42 -11.37
CA GLY A 163 -11.44 -2.78 -10.05
C GLY A 163 -10.05 -2.21 -9.81
N ASP A 164 -9.48 -2.51 -8.68
CA ASP A 164 -8.11 -2.10 -8.36
C ASP A 164 -7.10 -2.94 -9.16
N LEU A 165 -6.27 -2.26 -9.95
CA LEU A 165 -5.17 -2.89 -10.68
C LEU A 165 -3.91 -2.80 -9.82
N LEU A 166 -3.55 -3.91 -9.20
CA LEU A 166 -2.47 -4.01 -8.23
C LEU A 166 -1.29 -4.81 -8.80
N PHE A 167 -0.08 -4.33 -8.61
CA PHE A 167 1.12 -5.09 -8.94
C PHE A 167 1.28 -6.29 -7.99
N ALA A 168 1.37 -7.48 -8.56
CA ALA A 168 1.48 -8.73 -7.81
C ALA A 168 2.91 -9.30 -7.80
N GLY A 169 3.79 -8.84 -8.71
CA GLY A 169 5.17 -9.30 -8.74
C GLY A 169 5.74 -9.40 -10.14
N VAL A 170 6.88 -10.06 -10.22
CA VAL A 170 7.55 -10.43 -11.48
C VAL A 170 7.60 -11.94 -11.54
N GLY A 171 7.16 -12.50 -12.64
CA GLY A 171 7.12 -13.93 -12.89
C GLY A 171 7.61 -14.29 -14.30
N SER A 172 7.44 -15.56 -14.65
CA SER A 172 7.63 -16.03 -16.00
C SER A 172 6.27 -16.08 -16.72
N GLY A 173 6.21 -15.48 -17.90
CA GLY A 173 5.10 -15.54 -18.79
C GLY A 173 5.25 -16.67 -19.81
N GLN A 174 4.63 -16.51 -20.98
CA GLN A 174 4.76 -17.48 -22.07
C GLN A 174 6.22 -17.55 -22.55
N ASN A 175 6.69 -18.77 -22.84
CA ASN A 175 8.05 -19.07 -23.28
C ASN A 175 9.15 -18.62 -22.29
N ASP A 176 8.88 -18.69 -20.98
CA ASP A 176 9.77 -18.28 -19.89
C ASP A 176 10.23 -16.80 -19.96
N LEU A 177 9.54 -15.97 -20.71
CA LEU A 177 9.83 -14.54 -20.76
C LEU A 177 9.42 -13.89 -19.46
N LYS A 178 10.28 -13.00 -18.96
CA LYS A 178 10.00 -12.21 -17.76
C LYS A 178 8.80 -11.30 -17.98
N GLU A 179 7.84 -11.32 -17.05
CA GLU A 179 6.68 -10.43 -17.10
C GLU A 179 6.35 -9.82 -15.74
N LEU A 180 5.74 -8.65 -15.77
CA LEU A 180 5.07 -8.06 -14.62
C LEU A 180 3.71 -8.71 -14.47
N GLN A 181 3.40 -9.13 -13.26
CA GLN A 181 2.11 -9.72 -12.92
C GLN A 181 1.26 -8.70 -12.15
N PHE A 182 0.00 -8.61 -12.52
CA PHE A 182 -0.97 -7.73 -11.87
C PHE A 182 -2.20 -8.52 -11.47
N ALA A 183 -2.79 -8.12 -10.35
CA ALA A 183 -4.11 -8.58 -9.91
C ALA A 183 -5.12 -7.46 -10.13
N VAL A 184 -6.21 -7.76 -10.81
CA VAL A 184 -7.38 -6.89 -10.87
C VAL A 184 -8.35 -7.35 -9.80
N VAL A 185 -8.48 -6.58 -8.75
CA VAL A 185 -9.31 -6.89 -7.58
C VAL A 185 -10.62 -6.13 -7.67
N SER A 186 -11.73 -6.84 -7.68
CA SER A 186 -13.08 -6.30 -7.64
C SER A 186 -13.87 -6.92 -6.48
N GLU A 187 -15.06 -6.41 -6.21
CA GLU A 187 -15.97 -7.00 -5.19
C GLU A 187 -16.35 -8.46 -5.50
N LYS A 188 -16.31 -8.86 -6.76
CA LYS A 188 -16.80 -10.18 -7.21
C LYS A 188 -15.70 -11.20 -7.38
N GLU A 189 -14.56 -10.77 -7.88
CA GLU A 189 -13.49 -11.68 -8.26
C GLU A 189 -12.13 -10.97 -8.29
N THR A 190 -11.08 -11.78 -8.26
CA THR A 190 -9.71 -11.34 -8.56
C THR A 190 -9.25 -12.02 -9.82
N LYS A 191 -8.79 -11.24 -10.81
CA LYS A 191 -8.20 -11.73 -12.05
C LYS A 191 -6.74 -11.36 -12.13
N PHE A 192 -5.93 -12.28 -12.65
CA PHE A 192 -4.52 -12.01 -12.89
C PHE A 192 -4.28 -11.73 -14.37
N ILE A 193 -3.47 -10.71 -14.64
CA ILE A 193 -3.03 -10.34 -15.98
C ILE A 193 -1.52 -10.13 -15.99
N GLY A 194 -0.87 -10.40 -17.11
CA GLY A 194 0.56 -10.21 -17.31
C GLY A 194 0.85 -9.08 -18.30
N ALA A 195 1.99 -8.42 -18.12
CA ALA A 195 2.56 -7.51 -19.10
C ALA A 195 4.05 -7.81 -19.28
N GLY A 196 4.52 -7.91 -20.53
CA GLY A 196 5.91 -8.23 -20.80
C GLY A 196 6.86 -7.23 -20.11
N PHE A 197 7.85 -7.75 -19.41
CA PHE A 197 8.83 -6.91 -18.70
C PHE A 197 9.58 -5.97 -19.64
N LYS A 198 9.89 -6.42 -20.85
CA LYS A 198 10.50 -5.60 -21.90
C LYS A 198 9.63 -4.41 -22.29
N ALA A 199 8.31 -4.59 -22.38
CA ALA A 199 7.39 -3.50 -22.67
C ALA A 199 7.41 -2.44 -21.53
N PHE A 200 7.54 -2.86 -20.29
CA PHE A 200 7.72 -1.97 -19.16
C PHE A 200 9.06 -1.22 -19.21
N GLU A 201 10.17 -1.89 -19.60
CA GLU A 201 11.48 -1.24 -19.77
C GLU A 201 11.44 -0.18 -20.88
N GLU A 202 10.83 -0.47 -22.02
CA GLU A 202 10.65 0.49 -23.12
C GLU A 202 9.75 1.68 -22.70
N PHE A 203 8.70 1.39 -21.94
CA PHE A 203 7.84 2.42 -21.33
C PHE A 203 8.64 3.29 -20.36
N ALA A 204 9.50 2.68 -19.53
CA ALA A 204 10.35 3.39 -18.60
C ALA A 204 11.26 4.41 -19.32
N VAL A 205 11.94 3.99 -20.38
CA VAL A 205 12.80 4.89 -21.18
C VAL A 205 12.01 6.10 -21.71
N THR A 206 10.75 5.90 -22.11
CA THR A 206 9.90 6.95 -22.66
C THR A 206 9.45 7.95 -21.59
N PHE A 207 9.10 7.48 -20.40
CA PHE A 207 8.47 8.31 -19.37
C PHE A 207 9.42 8.80 -18.28
N GLN A 208 10.62 8.21 -18.16
CA GLN A 208 11.63 8.61 -17.18
C GLN A 208 11.95 10.12 -17.22
N PRO A 209 12.14 10.78 -18.40
CA PRO A 209 12.43 12.22 -18.46
C PRO A 209 11.31 13.08 -17.85
N MET A 210 10.05 12.64 -17.98
CA MET A 210 8.90 13.32 -17.35
C MET A 210 8.96 13.24 -15.83
N LEU A 211 9.34 12.08 -15.27
CA LEU A 211 9.49 11.89 -13.83
C LEU A 211 10.66 12.68 -13.25
N GLU A 212 11.73 12.83 -14.02
CA GLU A 212 12.91 13.63 -13.65
C GLU A 212 12.62 15.13 -13.65
N ALA A 213 11.70 15.58 -14.54
CA ALA A 213 11.25 16.97 -14.58
C ALA A 213 10.33 17.34 -13.39
N GLU A 214 9.69 16.36 -12.76
CA GLU A 214 8.85 16.54 -11.56
C GLU A 214 9.33 15.63 -10.42
N PRO A 215 10.49 15.90 -9.80
CA PRO A 215 10.97 15.11 -8.67
C PRO A 215 10.02 15.27 -7.48
N LEU A 216 9.87 14.22 -6.70
CA LEU A 216 9.15 14.32 -5.43
C LEU A 216 10.01 15.10 -4.43
N GLU A 217 9.36 15.91 -3.60
CA GLU A 217 10.05 16.60 -2.51
C GLU A 217 10.63 15.58 -1.51
N ALA A 218 11.87 15.83 -1.08
CA ALA A 218 12.50 15.03 -0.04
C ALA A 218 11.71 15.12 1.28
N ALA A 219 11.75 14.05 2.07
CA ALA A 219 11.09 13.96 3.38
C ALA A 219 9.57 14.28 3.37
N LYS A 220 8.91 14.13 2.22
CA LYS A 220 7.48 14.40 2.09
C LYS A 220 6.68 13.13 1.85
N TRP A 221 5.60 13.00 2.62
CA TRP A 221 4.62 11.94 2.41
C TRP A 221 3.79 12.21 1.15
N VAL A 222 3.78 11.24 0.24
CA VAL A 222 3.08 11.36 -1.05
C VAL A 222 2.23 10.12 -1.29
N GLN A 223 0.99 10.32 -1.70
CA GLN A 223 0.16 9.25 -2.24
C GLN A 223 0.46 9.11 -3.73
N VAL A 224 1.17 8.04 -4.09
CA VAL A 224 1.49 7.68 -5.47
C VAL A 224 0.57 6.54 -5.89
N ASP A 225 -0.46 6.87 -6.64
CA ASP A 225 -1.50 5.96 -7.12
C ASP A 225 -1.92 6.30 -8.56
N GLN A 226 -2.96 5.66 -9.08
CA GLN A 226 -3.46 5.94 -10.42
C GLN A 226 -4.00 7.37 -10.57
N ALA A 227 -4.50 8.00 -9.51
CA ALA A 227 -4.94 9.40 -9.56
C ALA A 227 -3.74 10.34 -9.72
N TYR A 228 -2.67 10.10 -8.96
CA TYR A 228 -1.38 10.77 -9.13
C TYR A 228 -0.86 10.63 -10.56
N ALA A 229 -0.82 9.41 -11.10
CA ALA A 229 -0.33 9.13 -12.45
C ALA A 229 -1.15 9.83 -13.53
N LYS A 230 -2.48 9.83 -13.41
CA LYS A 230 -3.37 10.56 -14.33
C LYS A 230 -3.14 12.08 -14.29
N ALA A 231 -3.00 12.64 -13.09
CA ALA A 231 -2.72 14.06 -12.93
C ALA A 231 -1.35 14.45 -13.54
N LEU A 232 -0.35 13.59 -13.38
CA LEU A 232 0.97 13.78 -13.98
C LEU A 232 0.88 13.77 -15.53
N LEU A 233 0.20 12.79 -16.10
CA LEU A 233 -0.03 12.73 -17.55
C LEU A 233 -0.76 13.95 -18.06
N GLN A 234 -1.80 14.44 -17.40
CA GLN A 234 -2.56 15.64 -17.79
C GLN A 234 -1.69 16.90 -17.86
N ARG A 235 -0.67 17.02 -17.00
CA ARG A 235 0.24 18.17 -17.03
C ARG A 235 1.23 18.13 -18.18
N HIS A 236 1.62 16.93 -18.63
CA HIS A 236 2.67 16.75 -19.63
C HIS A 236 2.16 16.39 -21.05
N LEU A 237 0.96 15.87 -21.16
CA LEU A 237 0.39 15.59 -22.48
C LEU A 237 -0.20 16.89 -23.05
N PRO A 238 0.03 17.19 -24.35
CA PRO A 238 -0.57 18.34 -24.98
C PRO A 238 -2.09 18.23 -24.87
N GLN A 239 -2.72 19.26 -24.30
CA GLN A 239 -4.17 19.38 -24.37
C GLN A 239 -4.50 19.58 -25.84
N ASN A 240 -5.17 18.61 -26.46
CA ASN A 240 -5.73 18.79 -27.75
C ASN A 240 -6.70 19.97 -27.65
N SER A 241 -6.27 21.13 -28.18
CA SER A 241 -7.16 22.26 -28.38
C SER A 241 -8.11 21.86 -29.50
N ASP A 242 -9.36 21.59 -29.16
CA ASP A 242 -10.47 21.46 -30.12
C ASP A 242 -10.69 22.76 -30.88
#